data_a14d1a7cf496d38bb0d1f371603ee863
#
_entry.id   a14d1a7cf496d38bb0d1f371603ee863
#
_cell.length_a   1.000
_cell.length_b   1.000
_cell.length_c   1.000
_cell.angle_alpha   90.00
_cell.angle_beta   90.00
_cell.angle_gamma   90.00
#
_symmetry.space_group_name_H-M   'P 1'
#
loop_
_entity.id
_entity.type
_entity.pdbx_description
1 polymer ?
#
loop_
_entity_poly.entity_id
_entity_poly.type
_entity_poly.pdbx_seq_one_letter_code
_entity_poly.pdbx_strand_id
1 'polypeptide(L)'
;MSTKFQQETLKSRFAQAKVLVVGDVMLDRYWFGDVSRISPEAPVPVAKIARIDQRAGGAANVARNIASLGGKVGLLSVTGDDEAADALDALMVQDGVSSYLMRDKQIATTVKLRVVARNQQLIRLDFEEPPHREVLEQIKQQYREVLPEYDAIIFSDYGKGGLSHISDMIDWAKQAGKQVLIDPKGDDYEKYAGATLITPNRAELKEVVGSWKNENDLTEKAQNLRRHLDLNAILLTRSEEGMTLFNEGEPIYQPTRAQEVYDVSGAGDTVIAGVGLGLAAGYTMPEAMHLANTAAGVVVAKLGTAVCSFAELTKALEEQ
;
A
#
# COMPACT_ATOMS: atom_id res chain seq x y z
N MET A 1 11.01 -26.60 -3.82
CA MET A 1 11.45 -25.22 -3.54
C MET A 1 12.60 -24.85 -4.46
N SER A 2 12.47 -23.82 -5.27
CA SER A 2 13.65 -23.28 -5.96
C SER A 2 14.68 -22.89 -4.91
N THR A 3 15.96 -23.22 -5.10
CA THR A 3 17.08 -22.86 -4.22
C THR A 3 17.16 -21.36 -3.90
N LYS A 4 16.42 -20.52 -4.64
CA LYS A 4 16.38 -19.06 -4.52
C LYS A 4 15.60 -18.53 -3.30
N PHE A 5 14.59 -19.26 -2.80
CA PHE A 5 13.76 -18.84 -1.66
C PHE A 5 13.91 -19.78 -0.44
N GLN A 6 15.14 -20.24 -0.19
CA GLN A 6 15.40 -20.97 1.05
C GLN A 6 15.05 -20.09 2.25
N GLN A 7 14.27 -20.63 3.18
CA GLN A 7 13.67 -19.90 4.31
C GLN A 7 14.68 -19.08 5.09
N GLU A 8 15.84 -19.65 5.44
CA GLU A 8 16.91 -18.96 6.19
C GLU A 8 17.49 -17.77 5.39
N THR A 9 17.72 -17.94 4.09
CA THR A 9 18.24 -16.89 3.22
C THR A 9 17.23 -15.76 3.08
N LEU A 10 15.96 -16.10 2.85
CA LEU A 10 14.86 -15.12 2.73
C LEU A 10 14.71 -14.33 4.02
N LYS A 11 14.69 -15.01 5.17
CA LYS A 11 14.62 -14.39 6.50
C LYS A 11 15.77 -13.41 6.76
N SER A 12 16.99 -13.84 6.46
CA SER A 12 18.19 -13.01 6.65
C SER A 12 18.15 -11.76 5.78
N ARG A 13 17.80 -11.91 4.49
CA ARG A 13 17.72 -10.76 3.55
C ARG A 13 16.62 -9.79 3.96
N PHE A 14 15.41 -10.27 4.29
CA PHE A 14 14.31 -9.41 4.73
C PHE A 14 14.65 -8.65 6.01
N ALA A 15 15.28 -9.32 7.00
CA ALA A 15 15.66 -8.68 8.25
C ALA A 15 16.73 -7.58 8.10
N GLN A 16 17.47 -7.56 6.99
CA GLN A 16 18.45 -6.52 6.68
C GLN A 16 17.87 -5.38 5.85
N ALA A 17 16.87 -5.68 5.02
CA ALA A 17 16.24 -4.71 4.11
C ALA A 17 15.50 -3.61 4.88
N LYS A 18 15.68 -2.37 4.43
CA LYS A 18 15.07 -1.17 5.01
C LYS A 18 14.23 -0.45 3.97
N VAL A 19 12.95 -0.30 4.22
CA VAL A 19 12.02 0.37 3.30
C VAL A 19 11.39 1.57 3.98
N LEU A 20 11.41 2.73 3.34
CA LEU A 20 10.65 3.91 3.75
C LEU A 20 9.34 3.95 2.99
N VAL A 21 8.23 3.97 3.71
CA VAL A 21 6.91 4.24 3.14
C VAL A 21 6.56 5.70 3.37
N VAL A 22 6.23 6.40 2.30
CA VAL A 22 5.79 7.81 2.34
C VAL A 22 4.42 7.88 1.69
N GLY A 23 3.43 8.48 2.34
CA GLY A 23 2.11 8.54 1.71
C GLY A 23 0.98 8.94 2.65
N ASP A 24 -0.22 8.78 2.14
CA ASP A 24 -1.43 9.13 2.86
C ASP A 24 -1.82 7.99 3.82
N VAL A 25 -1.79 8.28 5.12
CA VAL A 25 -2.27 7.35 6.15
C VAL A 25 -3.73 7.60 6.48
N MET A 26 -4.41 6.58 6.95
CA MET A 26 -5.76 6.68 7.45
C MET A 26 -6.01 5.70 8.59
N LEU A 27 -6.93 6.05 9.49
CA LEU A 27 -7.44 5.14 10.50
C LEU A 27 -8.75 4.53 10.01
N ASP A 28 -8.73 3.22 9.73
CA ASP A 28 -9.95 2.45 9.49
C ASP A 28 -10.60 2.09 10.82
N ARG A 29 -11.75 2.69 11.12
CA ARG A 29 -12.49 2.49 12.36
C ARG A 29 -13.77 1.72 12.09
N TYR A 30 -13.99 0.64 12.83
CA TYR A 30 -15.16 -0.20 12.71
C TYR A 30 -15.95 -0.16 14.01
N TRP A 31 -17.21 0.24 13.92
CA TRP A 31 -18.17 0.18 15.02
C TRP A 31 -19.12 -0.98 14.79
N PHE A 32 -18.93 -2.03 15.55
CA PHE A 32 -19.78 -3.21 15.50
C PHE A 32 -20.90 -3.11 16.52
N GLY A 33 -22.13 -3.36 16.08
CA GLY A 33 -23.28 -3.28 16.94
C GLY A 33 -24.49 -4.06 16.46
N ASP A 34 -25.63 -3.82 17.09
CA ASP A 34 -26.92 -4.37 16.69
C ASP A 34 -27.89 -3.24 16.35
N VAL A 35 -28.81 -3.55 15.43
CA VAL A 35 -29.93 -2.67 15.05
C VAL A 35 -31.22 -3.38 15.36
N SER A 36 -31.91 -2.96 16.42
CA SER A 36 -33.17 -3.57 16.89
C SER A 36 -34.36 -2.64 16.77
N ARG A 37 -34.17 -1.35 16.48
CA ARG A 37 -35.25 -0.36 16.42
C ARG A 37 -34.95 0.77 15.43
N ILE A 38 -36.02 1.42 15.00
CA ILE A 38 -35.99 2.69 14.27
C ILE A 38 -36.02 3.85 15.26
N SER A 39 -35.32 4.95 14.96
CA SER A 39 -35.33 6.15 15.79
C SER A 39 -36.75 6.75 15.84
N PRO A 40 -37.20 7.26 17.01
CA PRO A 40 -38.44 8.05 17.09
C PRO A 40 -38.27 9.46 16.48
N GLU A 41 -37.04 9.93 16.26
CA GLU A 41 -36.73 11.29 15.76
C GLU A 41 -36.70 11.36 14.22
N ALA A 42 -36.39 10.23 13.55
CA ALA A 42 -36.30 10.15 12.09
C ALA A 42 -36.42 8.68 11.65
N PRO A 43 -36.79 8.39 10.37
CA PRO A 43 -36.93 7.01 9.88
C PRO A 43 -35.54 6.37 9.59
N VAL A 44 -34.66 6.34 10.58
CA VAL A 44 -33.31 5.80 10.51
C VAL A 44 -33.10 4.70 11.56
N PRO A 45 -32.29 3.66 11.27
CA PRO A 45 -31.96 2.63 12.26
C PRO A 45 -31.13 3.20 13.42
N VAL A 46 -31.37 2.71 14.63
CA VAL A 46 -30.51 2.99 15.80
C VAL A 46 -29.54 1.85 15.97
N ALA A 47 -28.26 2.12 15.70
CA ALA A 47 -27.18 1.18 15.93
C ALA A 47 -26.67 1.30 17.38
N LYS A 48 -26.82 0.24 18.17
CA LYS A 48 -26.24 0.15 19.52
C LYS A 48 -24.86 -0.49 19.43
N ILE A 49 -23.83 0.33 19.58
CA ILE A 49 -22.44 -0.12 19.42
C ILE A 49 -22.00 -0.93 20.64
N ALA A 50 -21.42 -2.13 20.37
CA ALA A 50 -20.94 -3.06 21.37
C ALA A 50 -19.41 -3.23 21.33
N ARG A 51 -18.77 -3.02 20.17
CA ARG A 51 -17.31 -3.16 19.98
C ARG A 51 -16.80 -2.13 18.98
N ILE A 52 -15.62 -1.62 19.25
CA ILE A 52 -14.87 -0.73 18.36
C ILE A 52 -13.57 -1.45 17.97
N ASP A 53 -13.30 -1.53 16.68
CA ASP A 53 -12.04 -1.98 16.12
C ASP A 53 -11.36 -0.83 15.38
N GLN A 54 -10.03 -0.77 15.45
CA GLN A 54 -9.22 0.23 14.75
C GLN A 54 -8.11 -0.46 13.99
N ARG A 55 -7.87 -0.05 12.75
CA ARG A 55 -6.83 -0.62 11.89
C ARG A 55 -6.12 0.49 11.13
N ALA A 56 -4.83 0.30 10.92
CA ALA A 56 -4.05 1.18 10.06
C ALA A 56 -4.40 0.92 8.59
N GLY A 57 -4.71 1.97 7.83
CA GLY A 57 -5.03 1.94 6.41
C GLY A 57 -4.09 2.83 5.58
N GLY A 58 -4.16 2.70 4.26
CA GLY A 58 -3.31 3.42 3.33
C GLY A 58 -1.83 3.11 3.53
N ALA A 59 -0.97 4.12 3.48
CA ALA A 59 0.47 3.97 3.65
C ALA A 59 0.85 3.25 4.95
N ALA A 60 0.06 3.40 6.03
CA ALA A 60 0.28 2.68 7.28
C ALA A 60 0.04 1.16 7.14
N ASN A 61 -0.93 0.74 6.30
CA ASN A 61 -1.13 -0.69 6.00
C ASN A 61 0.02 -1.26 5.15
N VAL A 62 0.57 -0.49 4.21
CA VAL A 62 1.78 -0.87 3.46
C VAL A 62 2.95 -1.11 4.42
N ALA A 63 3.18 -0.19 5.36
CA ALA A 63 4.25 -0.33 6.36
C ALA A 63 4.06 -1.57 7.26
N ARG A 64 2.84 -1.85 7.71
CA ARG A 64 2.51 -3.05 8.48
C ARG A 64 2.80 -4.34 7.72
N ASN A 65 2.49 -4.39 6.43
CA ASN A 65 2.78 -5.54 5.59
C ASN A 65 4.29 -5.81 5.51
N ILE A 66 5.12 -4.78 5.34
CA ILE A 66 6.58 -4.90 5.33
C ILE A 66 7.10 -5.44 6.67
N ALA A 67 6.65 -4.86 7.79
CA ALA A 67 7.04 -5.31 9.12
C ALA A 67 6.64 -6.76 9.39
N SER A 68 5.41 -7.16 9.01
CA SER A 68 4.90 -8.52 9.17
C SER A 68 5.67 -9.56 8.34
N LEU A 69 6.21 -9.16 7.18
CA LEU A 69 7.09 -9.98 6.35
C LEU A 69 8.54 -10.05 6.90
N GLY A 70 8.85 -9.28 7.95
CA GLY A 70 10.15 -9.30 8.63
C GLY A 70 11.14 -8.24 8.14
N GLY A 71 10.73 -7.27 7.34
CA GLY A 71 11.52 -6.12 6.90
C GLY A 71 11.58 -5.01 7.96
N LYS A 72 12.61 -4.16 7.88
CA LYS A 72 12.67 -2.91 8.65
C LYS A 72 11.96 -1.83 7.87
N VAL A 73 11.08 -1.07 8.52
CA VAL A 73 10.25 -0.09 7.84
C VAL A 73 10.12 1.20 8.63
N GLY A 74 10.21 2.32 7.91
CA GLY A 74 9.81 3.65 8.36
C GLY A 74 8.54 4.09 7.66
N LEU A 75 7.71 4.85 8.34
CA LEU A 75 6.50 5.46 7.81
C LEU A 75 6.56 6.97 7.99
N LEU A 76 6.60 7.70 6.88
CA LEU A 76 6.56 9.17 6.85
C LEU A 76 5.22 9.65 6.28
N SER A 77 4.45 10.39 7.06
CA SER A 77 3.13 10.88 6.66
C SER A 77 2.72 12.14 7.43
N VAL A 78 1.57 12.71 7.06
CA VAL A 78 0.88 13.77 7.79
C VAL A 78 -0.37 13.22 8.45
N THR A 79 -0.63 13.68 9.67
CA THR A 79 -1.87 13.43 10.41
C THR A 79 -2.36 14.73 11.05
N GLY A 80 -3.58 14.74 11.54
CA GLY A 80 -4.00 15.75 12.50
C GLY A 80 -3.26 15.63 13.84
N ASP A 81 -3.47 16.58 14.74
CA ASP A 81 -3.00 16.53 16.13
C ASP A 81 -4.18 16.11 17.02
N ASP A 82 -4.59 14.84 16.88
CA ASP A 82 -5.85 14.32 17.45
C ASP A 82 -5.74 12.85 17.92
N GLU A 83 -6.79 12.34 18.56
CA GLU A 83 -6.89 10.97 19.07
C GLU A 83 -6.69 9.90 17.98
N ALA A 84 -7.14 10.16 16.75
CA ALA A 84 -7.00 9.20 15.66
C ALA A 84 -5.54 9.06 15.22
N ALA A 85 -4.77 10.14 15.26
CA ALA A 85 -3.34 10.11 15.03
C ALA A 85 -2.58 9.38 16.15
N ASP A 86 -2.99 9.56 17.41
CA ASP A 86 -2.39 8.83 18.55
C ASP A 86 -2.67 7.32 18.43
N ALA A 87 -3.89 6.96 17.99
CA ALA A 87 -4.23 5.56 17.71
C ALA A 87 -3.38 4.97 16.58
N LEU A 88 -3.12 5.72 15.51
CA LEU A 88 -2.22 5.30 14.42
C LEU A 88 -0.78 5.10 14.93
N ASP A 89 -0.23 6.03 15.71
CA ASP A 89 1.09 5.89 16.30
C ASP A 89 1.20 4.64 17.17
N ALA A 90 0.19 4.40 18.01
CA ALA A 90 0.15 3.20 18.86
C ALA A 90 0.15 1.90 18.03
N LEU A 91 -0.61 1.86 16.94
CA LEU A 91 -0.63 0.73 16.00
C LEU A 91 0.75 0.54 15.33
N MET A 92 1.40 1.62 14.90
CA MET A 92 2.73 1.55 14.30
C MET A 92 3.78 1.03 15.26
N VAL A 93 3.77 1.50 16.51
CA VAL A 93 4.66 0.99 17.56
C VAL A 93 4.42 -0.51 17.82
N GLN A 94 3.15 -0.94 17.90
CA GLN A 94 2.79 -2.35 18.10
C GLN A 94 3.31 -3.23 16.96
N ASP A 95 3.26 -2.74 15.72
CA ASP A 95 3.71 -3.48 14.53
C ASP A 95 5.23 -3.34 14.28
N GLY A 96 5.97 -2.62 15.12
CA GLY A 96 7.42 -2.43 14.98
C GLY A 96 7.84 -1.50 13.84
N VAL A 97 6.97 -0.58 13.43
CA VAL A 97 7.22 0.43 12.40
C VAL A 97 7.82 1.68 13.03
N SER A 98 8.92 2.21 12.46
CA SER A 98 9.47 3.51 12.84
C SER A 98 8.57 4.62 12.30
N SER A 99 7.83 5.30 13.17
CA SER A 99 6.82 6.30 12.79
C SER A 99 7.41 7.71 12.73
N TYR A 100 7.21 8.41 11.62
CA TYR A 100 7.53 9.82 11.39
C TYR A 100 6.24 10.56 11.00
N LEU A 101 5.22 10.53 11.87
CA LEU A 101 3.95 11.22 11.63
C LEU A 101 4.06 12.70 11.98
N MET A 102 4.03 13.55 10.96
CA MET A 102 4.04 15.00 11.11
C MET A 102 2.63 15.47 11.46
N ARG A 103 2.50 16.17 12.58
CA ARG A 103 1.19 16.62 13.11
C ARG A 103 0.82 18.00 12.56
N ASP A 104 -0.31 18.08 11.85
CA ASP A 104 -0.94 19.33 11.43
C ASP A 104 -2.11 19.65 12.37
N LYS A 105 -2.00 20.74 13.15
CA LYS A 105 -3.02 21.14 14.14
C LYS A 105 -4.29 21.68 13.51
N GLN A 106 -4.31 21.90 12.23
CA GLN A 106 -5.41 22.58 11.53
C GLN A 106 -6.30 21.60 10.75
N ILE A 107 -5.94 20.32 10.70
CA ILE A 107 -6.73 19.30 10.03
C ILE A 107 -7.11 18.17 10.98
N ALA A 108 -8.15 17.43 10.64
CA ALA A 108 -8.44 16.13 11.25
C ALA A 108 -7.61 15.03 10.57
N THR A 109 -7.16 14.04 11.35
CA THR A 109 -6.59 12.82 10.79
C THR A 109 -7.62 12.12 9.90
N THR A 110 -7.19 11.63 8.73
CA THR A 110 -8.08 10.88 7.86
C THR A 110 -8.61 9.63 8.57
N VAL A 111 -9.93 9.56 8.75
CA VAL A 111 -10.63 8.43 9.36
C VAL A 111 -11.71 7.92 8.44
N LYS A 112 -11.73 6.60 8.22
CA LYS A 112 -12.84 5.90 7.56
C LYS A 112 -13.60 5.07 8.58
N LEU A 113 -14.71 5.63 9.09
CA LEU A 113 -15.55 4.99 10.08
C LEU A 113 -16.65 4.17 9.38
N ARG A 114 -16.69 2.87 9.69
CA ARG A 114 -17.71 1.96 9.22
C ARG A 114 -18.58 1.48 10.36
N VAL A 115 -19.89 1.67 10.25
CA VAL A 115 -20.86 1.10 11.19
C VAL A 115 -21.35 -0.21 10.61
N VAL A 116 -21.17 -1.31 11.35
CA VAL A 116 -21.49 -2.69 10.94
C VAL A 116 -22.43 -3.31 11.93
N ALA A 117 -23.56 -3.82 11.44
CA ALA A 117 -24.50 -4.60 12.23
C ALA A 117 -24.95 -5.85 11.47
N ARG A 118 -25.09 -6.99 12.18
CA ARG A 118 -25.49 -8.28 11.60
C ARG A 118 -24.66 -8.66 10.35
N ASN A 119 -23.36 -8.43 10.39
CA ASN A 119 -22.40 -8.66 9.29
C ASN A 119 -22.64 -7.82 8.02
N GLN A 120 -23.40 -6.73 8.13
CA GLN A 120 -23.63 -5.79 7.02
C GLN A 120 -23.10 -4.40 7.40
N GLN A 121 -22.41 -3.76 6.47
CA GLN A 121 -22.03 -2.35 6.60
C GLN A 121 -23.28 -1.48 6.37
N LEU A 122 -23.66 -0.71 7.38
CA LEU A 122 -24.84 0.17 7.33
C LEU A 122 -24.51 1.52 6.70
N ILE A 123 -23.36 2.08 7.08
CA ILE A 123 -22.87 3.39 6.60
C ILE A 123 -21.37 3.45 6.72
N ARG A 124 -20.72 4.27 5.87
CA ARG A 124 -19.35 4.71 6.03
C ARG A 124 -19.33 6.24 6.12
N LEU A 125 -18.59 6.73 7.10
CA LEU A 125 -18.34 8.15 7.31
C LEU A 125 -16.84 8.40 7.08
N ASP A 126 -16.52 9.29 6.15
CA ASP A 126 -15.16 9.63 5.79
C ASP A 126 -14.85 11.03 6.34
N PHE A 127 -13.85 11.11 7.22
CA PHE A 127 -13.28 12.36 7.72
C PHE A 127 -11.95 12.56 7.03
N GLU A 128 -11.83 13.57 6.19
CA GLU A 128 -10.63 13.82 5.40
C GLU A 128 -10.50 15.29 5.03
N GLU A 129 -9.32 15.81 5.23
CA GLU A 129 -8.93 17.18 4.89
C GLU A 129 -7.50 17.16 4.33
N PRO A 130 -7.18 17.95 3.30
CA PRO A 130 -5.82 18.01 2.77
C PRO A 130 -4.89 18.75 3.74
N PRO A 131 -3.63 18.30 3.87
CA PRO A 131 -2.65 18.94 4.75
C PRO A 131 -2.24 20.33 4.27
N HIS A 132 -1.84 21.20 5.20
CA HIS A 132 -1.39 22.55 4.91
C HIS A 132 0.04 22.57 4.34
N ARG A 133 0.34 23.63 3.59
CA ARG A 133 1.64 23.79 2.92
C ARG A 133 2.83 23.73 3.89
N GLU A 134 2.69 24.30 5.08
CA GLU A 134 3.77 24.35 6.06
C GLU A 134 4.20 22.96 6.53
N VAL A 135 3.26 22.05 6.79
CA VAL A 135 3.56 20.68 7.19
C VAL A 135 4.12 19.88 6.02
N LEU A 136 3.70 20.17 4.78
CA LEU A 136 4.24 19.53 3.57
C LEU A 136 5.72 19.90 3.34
N GLU A 137 6.15 21.12 3.64
CA GLU A 137 7.57 21.49 3.63
C GLU A 137 8.36 20.77 4.73
N GLN A 138 7.78 20.55 5.90
CA GLN A 138 8.41 19.76 6.96
C GLN A 138 8.59 18.29 6.53
N ILE A 139 7.60 17.70 5.85
CA ILE A 139 7.71 16.35 5.26
C ILE A 139 8.88 16.27 4.28
N LYS A 140 9.06 17.26 3.41
CA LYS A 140 10.20 17.30 2.47
C LYS A 140 11.54 17.31 3.21
N GLN A 141 11.65 18.11 4.26
CA GLN A 141 12.86 18.17 5.07
C GLN A 141 13.12 16.83 5.77
N GLN A 142 12.13 16.28 6.46
CA GLN A 142 12.24 15.00 7.16
C GLN A 142 12.60 13.86 6.20
N TYR A 143 11.98 13.86 5.00
CA TYR A 143 12.29 12.88 3.97
C TYR A 143 13.79 12.89 3.59
N ARG A 144 14.38 14.09 3.37
CA ARG A 144 15.82 14.22 3.04
C ARG A 144 16.72 13.71 4.16
N GLU A 145 16.32 13.93 5.40
CA GLU A 145 17.09 13.51 6.56
C GLU A 145 17.13 11.99 6.70
N VAL A 146 15.98 11.31 6.49
CA VAL A 146 15.88 9.86 6.68
C VAL A 146 16.21 9.05 5.42
N LEU A 147 16.07 9.62 4.22
CA LEU A 147 16.29 8.92 2.93
C LEU A 147 17.58 8.09 2.87
N PRO A 148 18.75 8.56 3.35
CA PRO A 148 19.99 7.78 3.28
C PRO A 148 19.93 6.43 4.04
N GLU A 149 19.09 6.31 5.03
CA GLU A 149 19.00 5.13 5.91
C GLU A 149 18.28 3.95 5.27
N TYR A 150 17.54 4.18 4.17
CA TYR A 150 16.67 3.19 3.53
C TYR A 150 17.21 2.71 2.19
N ASP A 151 16.88 1.47 1.82
CA ASP A 151 17.30 0.82 0.58
C ASP A 151 16.30 1.05 -0.56
N ALA A 152 15.02 1.11 -0.22
CA ALA A 152 13.92 1.38 -1.16
C ALA A 152 12.90 2.33 -0.55
N ILE A 153 12.22 3.07 -1.43
CA ILE A 153 11.17 4.04 -1.07
C ILE A 153 9.87 3.60 -1.74
N ILE A 154 8.79 3.55 -0.97
CA ILE A 154 7.44 3.35 -1.48
C ILE A 154 6.64 4.62 -1.27
N PHE A 155 6.09 5.19 -2.34
CA PHE A 155 5.09 6.22 -2.27
C PHE A 155 3.69 5.60 -2.43
N SER A 156 2.88 5.69 -1.38
CA SER A 156 1.51 5.17 -1.34
C SER A 156 0.54 6.35 -1.44
N ASP A 157 0.08 6.61 -2.67
CA ASP A 157 -0.78 7.76 -3.00
C ASP A 157 -2.26 7.37 -2.92
N TYR A 158 -3.02 8.04 -2.05
CA TYR A 158 -4.47 7.92 -1.94
C TYR A 158 -5.21 9.20 -2.32
N GLY A 159 -4.47 10.19 -2.88
CA GLY A 159 -5.03 11.46 -3.32
C GLY A 159 -5.52 12.35 -2.17
N LYS A 160 -4.93 12.23 -0.98
CA LYS A 160 -5.30 13.05 0.18
C LYS A 160 -4.41 14.29 0.34
N GLY A 161 -3.45 14.49 -0.56
CA GLY A 161 -2.61 15.69 -0.63
C GLY A 161 -1.27 15.59 0.10
N GLY A 162 -1.01 14.54 0.84
CA GLY A 162 0.27 14.32 1.55
C GLY A 162 1.48 14.20 0.62
N LEU A 163 1.27 13.87 -0.65
CA LEU A 163 2.31 13.67 -1.66
C LEU A 163 2.41 14.81 -2.69
N SER A 164 2.04 16.04 -2.34
CA SER A 164 2.09 17.19 -3.26
C SER A 164 3.48 17.48 -3.84
N HIS A 165 4.55 17.03 -3.18
CA HIS A 165 5.95 17.20 -3.60
C HIS A 165 6.60 15.91 -4.09
N ILE A 166 5.81 14.94 -4.54
CA ILE A 166 6.30 13.60 -4.88
C ILE A 166 7.36 13.61 -5.97
N SER A 167 7.26 14.46 -6.98
CA SER A 167 8.25 14.57 -8.06
C SER A 167 9.65 14.94 -7.54
N ASP A 168 9.75 15.94 -6.65
CA ASP A 168 11.01 16.30 -6.00
C ASP A 168 11.58 15.12 -5.19
N MET A 169 10.72 14.40 -4.47
CA MET A 169 11.12 13.27 -3.63
C MET A 169 11.61 12.08 -4.46
N ILE A 170 10.98 11.82 -5.61
CA ILE A 170 11.44 10.80 -6.57
C ILE A 170 12.82 11.15 -7.09
N ASP A 171 13.04 12.40 -7.50
CA ASP A 171 14.35 12.87 -8.01
C ASP A 171 15.46 12.71 -6.98
N TRP A 172 15.21 13.06 -5.72
CA TRP A 172 16.20 12.89 -4.64
C TRP A 172 16.51 11.43 -4.37
N ALA A 173 15.49 10.55 -4.36
CA ALA A 173 15.69 9.12 -4.19
C ALA A 173 16.49 8.52 -5.36
N LYS A 174 16.17 8.91 -6.60
CA LYS A 174 16.88 8.50 -7.82
C LYS A 174 18.36 8.95 -7.78
N GLN A 175 18.62 10.21 -7.40
CA GLN A 175 19.98 10.72 -7.22
C GLN A 175 20.77 9.99 -6.13
N ALA A 176 20.10 9.53 -5.09
CA ALA A 176 20.66 8.70 -4.02
C ALA A 176 20.79 7.21 -4.40
N GLY A 177 20.43 6.82 -5.63
CA GLY A 177 20.51 5.44 -6.11
C GLY A 177 19.50 4.49 -5.46
N LYS A 178 18.39 5.01 -4.93
CA LYS A 178 17.37 4.20 -4.25
C LYS A 178 16.32 3.67 -5.24
N GLN A 179 15.78 2.49 -4.95
CA GLN A 179 14.61 1.98 -5.67
C GLN A 179 13.36 2.75 -5.25
N VAL A 180 12.58 3.23 -6.21
CA VAL A 180 11.37 4.01 -5.98
C VAL A 180 10.16 3.29 -6.54
N LEU A 181 9.21 2.93 -5.68
CA LEU A 181 7.98 2.27 -6.04
C LEU A 181 6.78 3.17 -5.74
N ILE A 182 5.80 3.17 -6.62
CA ILE A 182 4.61 4.01 -6.47
C ILE A 182 3.34 3.14 -6.51
N ASP A 183 2.50 3.25 -5.50
CA ASP A 183 1.09 2.86 -5.59
C ASP A 183 0.30 4.11 -6.04
N PRO A 184 -0.12 4.18 -7.32
CA PRO A 184 -0.55 5.42 -7.92
C PRO A 184 -2.02 5.74 -7.66
N LYS A 185 -2.39 7.03 -7.73
CA LYS A 185 -3.77 7.49 -7.67
C LYS A 185 -4.06 8.63 -8.65
N GLY A 186 -5.28 8.61 -9.20
CA GLY A 186 -5.74 9.58 -10.20
C GLY A 186 -5.24 9.28 -11.61
N ASP A 187 -5.38 10.24 -12.51
CA ASP A 187 -5.06 10.14 -13.94
C ASP A 187 -3.76 10.88 -14.33
N ASP A 188 -3.25 11.75 -13.46
CA ASP A 188 -1.96 12.44 -13.65
C ASP A 188 -0.79 11.58 -13.17
N TYR A 189 -0.22 10.79 -14.08
CA TYR A 189 0.95 9.96 -13.81
C TYR A 189 2.28 10.67 -14.14
N GLU A 190 2.27 11.86 -14.73
CA GLU A 190 3.48 12.66 -14.98
C GLU A 190 4.24 12.97 -13.69
N LYS A 191 3.53 13.15 -12.58
CA LYS A 191 4.11 13.36 -11.25
C LYS A 191 4.95 12.17 -10.74
N TYR A 192 4.83 10.98 -11.36
CA TYR A 192 5.57 9.77 -11.00
C TYR A 192 6.75 9.45 -11.91
N ALA A 193 7.04 10.34 -12.88
CA ALA A 193 8.12 10.13 -13.84
C ALA A 193 9.47 9.87 -13.14
N GLY A 194 10.26 8.95 -13.70
CA GLY A 194 11.55 8.56 -13.16
C GLY A 194 11.52 7.55 -12.02
N ALA A 195 10.35 7.11 -11.56
CA ALA A 195 10.24 6.02 -10.58
C ALA A 195 10.75 4.69 -11.14
N THR A 196 11.15 3.77 -10.27
CA THR A 196 11.56 2.41 -10.68
C THR A 196 10.35 1.60 -11.13
N LEU A 197 9.25 1.66 -10.40
CA LEU A 197 8.06 0.86 -10.61
C LEU A 197 6.80 1.58 -10.18
N ILE A 198 5.72 1.43 -10.94
CA ILE A 198 4.35 1.77 -10.51
C ILE A 198 3.48 0.51 -10.47
N THR A 199 2.49 0.46 -9.55
CA THR A 199 1.63 -0.71 -9.34
C THR A 199 0.14 -0.45 -9.57
N PRO A 200 -0.29 0.09 -10.73
CA PRO A 200 -1.69 0.36 -10.97
C PRO A 200 -2.53 -0.92 -11.03
N ASN A 201 -3.80 -0.81 -10.67
CA ASN A 201 -4.79 -1.81 -11.04
C ASN A 201 -5.36 -1.53 -12.45
N ARG A 202 -6.23 -2.43 -12.95
CA ARG A 202 -6.83 -2.29 -14.30
C ARG A 202 -7.62 -0.99 -14.48
N ALA A 203 -8.36 -0.57 -13.48
CA ALA A 203 -9.17 0.65 -13.56
C ALA A 203 -8.28 1.89 -13.62
N GLU A 204 -7.28 1.96 -12.74
CA GLU A 204 -6.29 3.05 -12.70
C GLU A 204 -5.47 3.14 -13.98
N LEU A 205 -4.94 2.03 -14.50
CA LEU A 205 -4.22 2.05 -15.76
C LEU A 205 -5.12 2.51 -16.92
N LYS A 206 -6.40 2.08 -16.93
CA LYS A 206 -7.36 2.47 -17.96
C LYS A 206 -7.70 3.98 -17.93
N GLU A 207 -7.71 4.59 -16.77
CA GLU A 207 -7.90 6.05 -16.64
C GLU A 207 -6.79 6.81 -17.37
N VAL A 208 -5.55 6.31 -17.34
CA VAL A 208 -4.37 6.96 -17.92
C VAL A 208 -4.20 6.64 -19.41
N VAL A 209 -4.26 5.35 -19.79
CA VAL A 209 -3.95 4.93 -21.18
C VAL A 209 -5.17 4.67 -22.04
N GLY A 210 -6.36 4.83 -21.48
CA GLY A 210 -7.64 4.49 -22.12
C GLY A 210 -7.89 2.98 -22.19
N SER A 211 -9.04 2.59 -22.75
CA SER A 211 -9.43 1.18 -22.90
C SER A 211 -8.53 0.46 -23.89
N TRP A 212 -8.32 -0.84 -23.68
CA TRP A 212 -7.61 -1.73 -24.62
C TRP A 212 -8.51 -2.84 -25.15
N LYS A 213 -8.23 -3.31 -26.36
CA LYS A 213 -9.04 -4.30 -27.10
C LYS A 213 -8.63 -5.73 -26.80
N ASN A 214 -7.36 -5.98 -26.54
CA ASN A 214 -6.75 -7.30 -26.30
C ASN A 214 -5.41 -7.12 -25.57
N GLU A 215 -4.74 -8.22 -25.23
CA GLU A 215 -3.46 -8.22 -24.51
C GLU A 215 -2.32 -7.53 -25.28
N ASN A 216 -2.30 -7.60 -26.61
CA ASN A 216 -1.29 -6.89 -27.42
C ASN A 216 -1.47 -5.36 -27.32
N ASP A 217 -2.70 -4.88 -27.41
CA ASP A 217 -3.05 -3.45 -27.24
C ASP A 217 -2.72 -2.96 -25.82
N LEU A 218 -3.02 -3.79 -24.79
CA LEU A 218 -2.61 -3.51 -23.41
C LEU A 218 -1.09 -3.41 -23.28
N THR A 219 -0.36 -4.37 -23.83
CA THR A 219 1.11 -4.39 -23.80
C THR A 219 1.70 -3.16 -24.46
N GLU A 220 1.21 -2.79 -25.65
CA GLU A 220 1.67 -1.59 -26.37
C GLU A 220 1.45 -0.33 -25.54
N LYS A 221 0.25 -0.15 -24.97
CA LYS A 221 -0.10 0.99 -24.14
C LYS A 221 0.72 1.07 -22.86
N ALA A 222 0.85 -0.05 -22.15
CA ALA A 222 1.67 -0.11 -20.93
C ALA A 222 3.15 0.19 -21.21
N GLN A 223 3.71 -0.36 -22.28
CA GLN A 223 5.08 -0.10 -22.69
C GLN A 223 5.30 1.34 -23.18
N ASN A 224 4.31 1.96 -23.83
CA ASN A 224 4.36 3.38 -24.21
C ASN A 224 4.38 4.26 -22.96
N LEU A 225 3.48 4.03 -22.00
CA LEU A 225 3.44 4.75 -20.74
C LEU A 225 4.75 4.58 -19.96
N ARG A 226 5.27 3.33 -19.85
CA ARG A 226 6.53 3.04 -19.18
C ARG A 226 7.69 3.86 -19.73
N ARG A 227 7.84 3.91 -21.06
CA ARG A 227 8.89 4.67 -21.72
C ARG A 227 8.69 6.18 -21.60
N HIS A 228 7.45 6.64 -21.69
CA HIS A 228 7.11 8.06 -21.58
C HIS A 228 7.47 8.61 -20.19
N LEU A 229 7.19 7.86 -19.13
CA LEU A 229 7.48 8.24 -17.75
C LEU A 229 8.89 7.84 -17.27
N ASP A 230 9.77 7.32 -18.13
CA ASP A 230 11.12 6.84 -17.76
C ASP A 230 11.11 5.85 -16.59
N LEU A 231 10.15 4.88 -16.62
CA LEU A 231 10.03 3.83 -15.60
C LEU A 231 10.83 2.59 -16.00
N ASN A 232 11.39 1.89 -15.01
CA ASN A 232 11.97 0.57 -15.27
C ASN A 232 10.87 -0.47 -15.55
N ALA A 233 9.73 -0.38 -14.85
CA ALA A 233 8.62 -1.30 -15.03
C ALA A 233 7.25 -0.72 -14.62
N ILE A 234 6.18 -1.38 -15.11
CA ILE A 234 4.80 -1.27 -14.61
C ILE A 234 4.37 -2.67 -14.17
N LEU A 235 3.92 -2.81 -12.92
CA LEU A 235 3.30 -4.03 -12.41
C LEU A 235 1.78 -3.84 -12.35
N LEU A 236 1.09 -4.31 -13.37
CA LEU A 236 -0.37 -4.26 -13.43
C LEU A 236 -0.98 -5.34 -12.56
N THR A 237 -1.76 -4.97 -11.53
CA THR A 237 -2.58 -5.90 -10.78
C THR A 237 -3.90 -6.17 -11.51
N ARG A 238 -4.31 -7.46 -11.60
CA ARG A 238 -5.41 -7.92 -12.45
C ARG A 238 -6.48 -8.71 -11.69
N SER A 239 -6.61 -8.42 -10.41
CA SER A 239 -7.56 -9.10 -9.49
C SER A 239 -7.38 -10.63 -9.53
N GLU A 240 -8.46 -11.36 -9.83
CA GLU A 240 -8.49 -12.83 -9.91
C GLU A 240 -7.56 -13.42 -10.99
N GLU A 241 -7.16 -12.64 -11.98
CA GLU A 241 -6.23 -13.09 -13.02
C GLU A 241 -4.75 -13.06 -12.55
N GLY A 242 -4.45 -12.38 -11.44
CA GLY A 242 -3.09 -12.26 -10.93
C GLY A 242 -2.44 -10.94 -11.31
N MET A 243 -1.24 -10.93 -11.91
CA MET A 243 -0.53 -9.70 -12.25
C MET A 243 0.37 -9.86 -13.47
N THR A 244 0.66 -8.74 -14.13
CA THR A 244 1.55 -8.67 -15.31
C THR A 244 2.61 -7.60 -15.10
N LEU A 245 3.87 -7.98 -15.23
CA LEU A 245 5.03 -7.08 -15.19
C LEU A 245 5.42 -6.68 -16.61
N PHE A 246 5.33 -5.39 -16.91
CA PHE A 246 5.83 -4.78 -18.14
C PHE A 246 7.17 -4.09 -17.85
N ASN A 247 8.27 -4.73 -18.22
CA ASN A 247 9.64 -4.20 -18.13
C ASN A 247 10.29 -4.18 -19.51
N GLU A 248 11.62 -4.12 -19.58
CA GLU A 248 12.32 -4.35 -20.85
C GLU A 248 12.13 -5.81 -21.29
N GLY A 249 11.67 -6.01 -22.54
CA GLY A 249 11.40 -7.32 -23.12
C GLY A 249 9.92 -7.71 -23.08
N GLU A 250 9.69 -9.02 -23.11
CA GLU A 250 8.34 -9.57 -23.09
C GLU A 250 7.67 -9.45 -21.72
N PRO A 251 6.36 -9.18 -21.66
CA PRO A 251 5.62 -9.11 -20.41
C PRO A 251 5.70 -10.43 -19.63
N ILE A 252 5.88 -10.34 -18.32
CA ILE A 252 5.89 -11.50 -17.43
C ILE A 252 4.55 -11.58 -16.72
N TYR A 253 3.80 -12.61 -17.01
CA TYR A 253 2.51 -12.88 -16.37
C TYR A 253 2.66 -13.88 -15.23
N GLN A 254 2.01 -13.59 -14.11
CA GLN A 254 1.84 -14.53 -12.99
C GLN A 254 0.35 -14.65 -12.63
N PRO A 255 -0.23 -15.84 -12.67
CA PRO A 255 -1.61 -16.06 -12.24
C PRO A 255 -1.73 -15.86 -10.74
N THR A 256 -2.96 -15.56 -10.28
CA THR A 256 -3.24 -15.46 -8.84
C THR A 256 -2.89 -16.74 -8.10
N ARG A 257 -2.46 -16.58 -6.84
CA ARG A 257 -2.18 -17.70 -5.92
C ARG A 257 -3.30 -17.92 -4.90
N ALA A 258 -4.33 -17.07 -4.93
CA ALA A 258 -5.47 -17.22 -4.03
C ALA A 258 -6.24 -18.52 -4.35
N GLN A 259 -6.45 -19.35 -3.32
CA GLN A 259 -7.32 -20.54 -3.39
C GLN A 259 -8.76 -20.20 -3.02
N GLU A 260 -8.93 -19.33 -2.01
CA GLU A 260 -10.20 -18.79 -1.55
C GLU A 260 -10.08 -17.29 -1.38
N VAL A 261 -11.11 -16.55 -1.72
CA VAL A 261 -11.14 -15.08 -1.60
C VAL A 261 -12.29 -14.69 -0.67
N TYR A 262 -11.94 -14.14 0.49
CA TYR A 262 -12.90 -13.61 1.45
C TYR A 262 -13.00 -12.09 1.37
N ASP A 263 -11.86 -11.41 1.27
CA ASP A 263 -11.81 -9.95 1.22
C ASP A 263 -10.57 -9.50 0.45
N VAL A 264 -10.76 -8.61 -0.52
CA VAL A 264 -9.65 -8.06 -1.34
C VAL A 264 -9.07 -6.76 -0.77
N SER A 265 -9.59 -6.29 0.37
CA SER A 265 -9.13 -5.05 1.01
C SER A 265 -7.66 -5.15 1.42
N GLY A 266 -6.84 -4.21 0.94
CA GLY A 266 -5.40 -4.17 1.25
C GLY A 266 -4.54 -5.15 0.43
N ALA A 267 -5.11 -5.85 -0.58
CA ALA A 267 -4.33 -6.71 -1.47
C ALA A 267 -3.28 -5.90 -2.26
N GLY A 268 -3.63 -4.71 -2.77
CA GLY A 268 -2.72 -3.77 -3.43
C GLY A 268 -1.57 -3.35 -2.51
N ASP A 269 -1.89 -2.97 -1.26
CA ASP A 269 -0.90 -2.60 -0.24
C ASP A 269 0.08 -3.76 0.02
N THR A 270 -0.43 -5.00 0.08
CA THR A 270 0.41 -6.20 0.25
C THR A 270 1.31 -6.43 -0.96
N VAL A 271 0.79 -6.20 -2.18
CA VAL A 271 1.59 -6.33 -3.42
C VAL A 271 2.75 -5.34 -3.41
N ILE A 272 2.48 -4.04 -3.22
CA ILE A 272 3.56 -3.05 -3.27
C ILE A 272 4.54 -3.22 -2.11
N ALA A 273 4.07 -3.59 -0.92
CA ALA A 273 4.91 -3.92 0.24
C ALA A 273 5.84 -5.10 -0.05
N GLY A 274 5.29 -6.19 -0.61
CA GLY A 274 6.06 -7.39 -0.98
C GLY A 274 7.10 -7.13 -2.06
N VAL A 275 6.73 -6.38 -3.11
CA VAL A 275 7.67 -6.00 -4.16
C VAL A 275 8.76 -5.09 -3.63
N GLY A 276 8.41 -4.05 -2.86
CA GLY A 276 9.37 -3.10 -2.29
C GLY A 276 10.36 -3.77 -1.34
N LEU A 277 9.87 -4.65 -0.45
CA LEU A 277 10.74 -5.43 0.44
C LEU A 277 11.63 -6.39 -0.35
N GLY A 278 11.08 -7.07 -1.38
CA GLY A 278 11.83 -7.96 -2.24
C GLY A 278 13.00 -7.25 -2.95
N LEU A 279 12.75 -6.08 -3.55
CA LEU A 279 13.78 -5.28 -4.21
C LEU A 279 14.82 -4.75 -3.21
N ALA A 280 14.39 -4.24 -2.04
CA ALA A 280 15.28 -3.81 -0.97
C ALA A 280 16.17 -4.95 -0.44
N ALA A 281 15.66 -6.19 -0.46
CA ALA A 281 16.39 -7.39 -0.10
C ALA A 281 17.31 -7.94 -1.22
N GLY A 282 17.40 -7.23 -2.36
CA GLY A 282 18.27 -7.58 -3.49
C GLY A 282 17.74 -8.70 -4.39
N TYR A 283 16.42 -8.95 -4.39
CA TYR A 283 15.78 -9.83 -5.37
C TYR A 283 15.54 -9.07 -6.68
N THR A 284 15.50 -9.81 -7.79
CA THR A 284 15.10 -9.26 -9.08
C THR A 284 13.61 -8.92 -9.10
N MET A 285 13.19 -8.06 -10.02
CA MET A 285 11.79 -7.65 -10.14
C MET A 285 10.82 -8.83 -10.33
N PRO A 286 11.10 -9.84 -11.20
CA PRO A 286 10.26 -11.04 -11.29
C PRO A 286 10.21 -11.88 -10.01
N GLU A 287 11.32 -11.95 -9.26
CA GLU A 287 11.37 -12.65 -7.98
C GLU A 287 10.56 -11.89 -6.89
N ALA A 288 10.70 -10.57 -6.84
CA ALA A 288 9.93 -9.72 -5.94
C ALA A 288 8.42 -9.78 -6.25
N MET A 289 8.04 -9.76 -7.54
CA MET A 289 6.68 -9.98 -8.00
C MET A 289 6.12 -11.35 -7.53
N HIS A 290 6.93 -12.41 -7.61
CA HIS A 290 6.53 -13.75 -7.15
C HIS A 290 6.25 -13.79 -5.65
N LEU A 291 7.14 -13.18 -4.83
CA LEU A 291 6.95 -13.05 -3.39
C LEU A 291 5.68 -12.26 -3.04
N ALA A 292 5.47 -11.14 -3.73
CA ALA A 292 4.31 -10.27 -3.54
C ALA A 292 2.99 -10.97 -3.91
N ASN A 293 2.96 -11.70 -5.05
CA ASN A 293 1.80 -12.46 -5.49
C ASN A 293 1.43 -13.56 -4.49
N THR A 294 2.44 -14.24 -3.93
CA THR A 294 2.24 -15.26 -2.90
C THR A 294 1.68 -14.64 -1.61
N ALA A 295 2.26 -13.53 -1.15
CA ALA A 295 1.77 -12.81 0.04
C ALA A 295 0.34 -12.29 -0.13
N ALA A 296 0.02 -11.71 -1.30
CA ALA A 296 -1.32 -11.24 -1.63
C ALA A 296 -2.35 -12.40 -1.62
N GLY A 297 -1.97 -13.58 -2.16
CA GLY A 297 -2.81 -14.77 -2.10
C GLY A 297 -3.17 -15.22 -0.69
N VAL A 298 -2.23 -15.07 0.27
CA VAL A 298 -2.48 -15.33 1.70
C VAL A 298 -3.44 -14.29 2.29
N VAL A 299 -3.27 -13.03 1.95
CA VAL A 299 -4.05 -11.92 2.55
C VAL A 299 -5.51 -11.95 2.11
N VAL A 300 -5.81 -12.20 0.85
CA VAL A 300 -7.19 -12.21 0.35
C VAL A 300 -8.05 -13.37 0.89
N ALA A 301 -7.42 -14.37 1.51
CA ALA A 301 -8.08 -15.42 2.26
C ALA A 301 -8.46 -15.03 3.71
N LYS A 302 -8.22 -13.77 4.11
CA LYS A 302 -8.49 -13.24 5.45
C LYS A 302 -9.54 -12.12 5.37
N LEU A 303 -10.21 -11.81 6.48
CA LEU A 303 -11.19 -10.74 6.56
C LEU A 303 -10.53 -9.38 6.87
N GLY A 304 -10.91 -8.35 6.13
CA GLY A 304 -10.48 -6.96 6.29
C GLY A 304 -9.02 -6.75 5.86
N THR A 305 -8.46 -5.59 6.22
CA THR A 305 -7.05 -5.25 5.98
C THR A 305 -6.13 -6.12 6.84
N ALA A 306 -5.91 -7.36 6.41
CA ALA A 306 -5.00 -8.31 7.05
C ALA A 306 -3.59 -8.18 6.48
N VAL A 307 -2.60 -8.74 7.17
CA VAL A 307 -1.21 -8.81 6.72
C VAL A 307 -0.78 -10.28 6.53
N CYS A 308 0.22 -10.48 5.69
CA CYS A 308 0.89 -11.76 5.53
C CYS A 308 2.12 -11.79 6.46
N SER A 309 2.17 -12.74 7.40
CA SER A 309 3.36 -12.96 8.22
C SER A 309 4.45 -13.68 7.41
N PHE A 310 5.71 -13.54 7.86
CA PHE A 310 6.82 -14.27 7.26
C PHE A 310 6.60 -15.81 7.27
N ALA A 311 6.03 -16.34 8.35
CA ALA A 311 5.73 -17.77 8.46
C ALA A 311 4.65 -18.24 7.46
N GLU A 312 3.62 -17.43 7.23
CA GLU A 312 2.59 -17.72 6.23
C GLU A 312 3.13 -17.62 4.80
N LEU A 313 3.97 -16.62 4.51
CA LEU A 313 4.63 -16.49 3.23
C LEU A 313 5.50 -17.71 2.92
N THR A 314 6.36 -18.13 3.87
CA THR A 314 7.24 -19.28 3.67
C THR A 314 6.47 -20.57 3.50
N LYS A 315 5.41 -20.79 4.28
CA LYS A 315 4.50 -21.93 4.11
C LYS A 315 3.88 -21.95 2.71
N ALA A 316 3.35 -20.82 2.25
CA ALA A 316 2.72 -20.72 0.94
C ALA A 316 3.73 -20.89 -0.22
N LEU A 317 5.02 -20.55 -0.02
CA LEU A 317 6.10 -20.83 -0.98
C LEU A 317 6.51 -22.31 -1.01
N GLU A 318 6.35 -23.05 0.09
CA GLU A 318 6.65 -24.49 0.18
C GLU A 318 5.58 -25.35 -0.50
N GLU A 319 4.33 -24.89 -0.50
CA GLU A 319 3.17 -25.55 -1.11
C GLU A 319 3.13 -25.40 -2.65
N GLN A 320 4.11 -24.75 -3.26
CA GLN A 320 4.28 -24.53 -4.70
C GLN A 320 5.29 -25.50 -5.30
#